data_ae64458243ac9e3f36b0409284bcae8d
#
_entry.id   ae64458243ac9e3f36b0409284bcae8d
#
_cell.length_a   1.000
_cell.length_b   1.000
_cell.length_c   1.000
_cell.angle_alpha   90.00
_cell.angle_beta   90.00
_cell.angle_gamma   90.00
#
_symmetry.space_group_name_H-M   'P 1'
#
loop_
_entity.id
_entity.type
_entity.pdbx_description
1 polymer ?
#
loop_
_entity_poly.entity_id
_entity_poly.type
_entity_poly.pdbx_seq_one_letter_code
_entity_poly.pdbx_strand_id
1 'polypeptide(L)'
;MKYFVTGVAGQLGHDVMNELAKRGMEGVGSDLAEYYSGMQDGTPVCGMPYLPMDITNPENVRSTILASGCDAVIHCAAWTAVDKAEEMPEACRRVNAYGTENIAKVCEELDIPMMYFSTDYVFNGNGTRPWQPDDEYEPLDVYGQTKAEGEVAVREHVKKFFILRIAWVFGTNGKNFIKTMLNLAKTHDTLRVINDQIGTPTYTYDLARLVVDMIQTDKYGIYHVTNEGDYISWYDFTLAIFETAGITHVTVNPVTSVEYGAAAKRPYNSRLDRSKIREMGFEPLPDWRDALSRYVRILKGME
;
A
#
# COMPACT_ATOMS: atom_id res chain seq x y z
N MET A 1 12.21 1.77 -20.97
CA MET A 1 11.76 0.71 -20.05
C MET A 1 10.24 0.75 -19.98
N LYS A 2 9.65 -0.41 -20.08
CA LYS A 2 8.20 -0.61 -19.98
C LYS A 2 7.86 -1.31 -18.67
N TYR A 3 6.90 -0.80 -17.92
CA TYR A 3 6.52 -1.28 -16.59
C TYR A 3 5.17 -2.00 -16.62
N PHE A 4 5.10 -3.18 -15.99
CA PHE A 4 3.83 -3.88 -15.78
C PHE A 4 3.36 -3.65 -14.35
N VAL A 5 2.20 -3.03 -14.18
CA VAL A 5 1.67 -2.63 -12.87
C VAL A 5 0.41 -3.43 -12.56
N THR A 6 0.42 -4.26 -11.51
CA THR A 6 -0.78 -4.99 -11.08
C THR A 6 -1.56 -4.20 -10.04
N GLY A 7 -2.85 -4.51 -9.87
CA GLY A 7 -3.69 -3.86 -8.87
C GLY A 7 -3.99 -2.39 -9.18
N VAL A 8 -4.08 -2.04 -10.49
CA VAL A 8 -4.25 -0.65 -10.93
C VAL A 8 -5.62 -0.05 -10.59
N ALA A 9 -6.62 -0.88 -10.28
CA ALA A 9 -7.90 -0.41 -9.76
C ALA A 9 -7.84 -0.10 -8.25
N GLY A 10 -6.73 -0.37 -7.57
CA GLY A 10 -6.45 0.01 -6.19
C GLY A 10 -5.87 1.41 -6.06
N GLN A 11 -5.64 1.87 -4.82
CA GLN A 11 -5.12 3.21 -4.53
C GLN A 11 -3.72 3.43 -5.15
N LEU A 12 -2.76 2.57 -4.79
CA LEU A 12 -1.36 2.73 -5.19
C LEU A 12 -1.13 2.46 -6.69
N GLY A 13 -1.71 1.37 -7.22
CA GLY A 13 -1.54 1.04 -8.63
C GLY A 13 -2.08 2.14 -9.57
N HIS A 14 -3.19 2.78 -9.20
CA HIS A 14 -3.73 3.96 -9.86
C HIS A 14 -2.70 5.11 -9.92
N ASP A 15 -2.14 5.48 -8.75
CA ASP A 15 -1.20 6.60 -8.67
C ASP A 15 0.15 6.28 -9.34
N VAL A 16 0.61 5.01 -9.29
CA VAL A 16 1.82 4.57 -10.01
C VAL A 16 1.66 4.71 -11.52
N MET A 17 0.52 4.26 -12.09
CA MET A 17 0.25 4.41 -13.51
C MET A 17 0.22 5.89 -13.93
N ASN A 18 -0.41 6.73 -13.13
CA ASN A 18 -0.45 8.18 -13.38
C ASN A 18 0.94 8.83 -13.30
N GLU A 19 1.78 8.43 -12.33
CA GLU A 19 3.15 8.94 -12.23
C GLU A 19 4.04 8.48 -13.39
N LEU A 20 3.89 7.21 -13.85
CA LEU A 20 4.59 6.74 -15.07
C LEU A 20 4.21 7.60 -16.28
N ALA A 21 2.91 7.83 -16.50
CA ALA A 21 2.42 8.66 -17.58
C ALA A 21 2.94 10.11 -17.50
N LYS A 22 2.90 10.71 -16.32
CA LYS A 22 3.41 12.06 -16.05
C LYS A 22 4.89 12.22 -16.44
N ARG A 23 5.68 11.14 -16.28
CA ARG A 23 7.10 11.11 -16.67
C ARG A 23 7.35 10.67 -18.11
N GLY A 24 6.31 10.42 -18.90
CA GLY A 24 6.42 9.92 -20.26
C GLY A 24 6.97 8.48 -20.36
N MET A 25 6.77 7.70 -19.30
CA MET A 25 7.20 6.29 -19.24
C MET A 25 6.09 5.36 -19.70
N GLU A 26 6.46 4.25 -20.32
CA GLU A 26 5.50 3.24 -20.78
C GLU A 26 5.04 2.36 -19.61
N GLY A 27 3.72 2.33 -19.36
CA GLY A 27 3.07 1.46 -18.38
C GLY A 27 1.99 0.59 -19.01
N VAL A 28 1.87 -0.66 -18.55
CA VAL A 28 0.75 -1.55 -18.84
C VAL A 28 0.10 -1.88 -17.49
N GLY A 29 -1.14 -1.48 -17.32
CA GLY A 29 -1.93 -1.76 -16.13
C GLY A 29 -2.56 -3.15 -16.16
N SER A 30 -2.76 -3.73 -14.97
CA SER A 30 -3.43 -5.02 -14.83
C SER A 30 -4.24 -5.11 -13.55
N ASP A 31 -5.39 -5.75 -13.61
CA ASP A 31 -6.23 -6.12 -12.48
C ASP A 31 -7.11 -7.32 -12.87
N LEU A 32 -7.92 -7.81 -11.93
CA LEU A 32 -8.81 -8.96 -12.15
C LEU A 32 -9.92 -8.68 -13.15
N ALA A 33 -10.47 -7.47 -13.19
CA ALA A 33 -11.57 -7.08 -14.07
C ALA A 33 -11.13 -7.08 -15.55
N GLU A 34 -12.05 -7.34 -16.45
CA GLU A 34 -11.81 -7.37 -17.90
C GLU A 34 -11.30 -6.01 -18.44
N TYR A 35 -11.75 -4.91 -17.82
CA TYR A 35 -11.35 -3.55 -18.12
C TYR A 35 -10.94 -2.82 -16.85
N TYR A 36 -10.20 -1.72 -16.98
CA TYR A 36 -9.87 -0.87 -15.85
C TYR A 36 -11.13 -0.44 -15.09
N SER A 37 -11.23 -0.85 -13.83
CA SER A 37 -12.42 -0.66 -12.97
C SER A 37 -12.18 0.34 -11.82
N GLY A 38 -11.05 1.06 -11.84
CA GLY A 38 -10.76 2.12 -10.88
C GLY A 38 -11.57 3.41 -11.16
N MET A 39 -11.19 4.48 -10.49
CA MET A 39 -11.83 5.80 -10.66
C MET A 39 -11.74 6.27 -12.11
N GLN A 40 -12.86 6.71 -12.66
CA GLN A 40 -12.97 7.27 -14.01
C GLN A 40 -12.94 8.80 -13.92
N ASP A 41 -11.79 9.33 -13.51
CA ASP A 41 -11.55 10.77 -13.25
C ASP A 41 -10.87 11.50 -14.41
N GLY A 42 -10.64 10.79 -15.53
CA GLY A 42 -9.95 11.34 -16.69
C GLY A 42 -8.43 11.42 -16.57
N THR A 43 -7.86 10.91 -15.46
CA THR A 43 -6.40 10.80 -15.33
C THR A 43 -5.83 9.78 -16.31
N PRO A 44 -4.51 9.85 -16.61
CA PRO A 44 -3.89 9.03 -17.65
C PRO A 44 -4.14 7.53 -17.52
N VAL A 45 -4.22 6.98 -16.31
CA VAL A 45 -4.46 5.54 -16.11
C VAL A 45 -5.74 5.04 -16.79
N CYS A 46 -6.75 5.89 -16.94
CA CYS A 46 -8.02 5.55 -17.58
C CYS A 46 -7.87 5.20 -19.08
N GLY A 47 -6.81 5.68 -19.72
CA GLY A 47 -6.53 5.46 -21.15
C GLY A 47 -5.23 4.71 -21.45
N MET A 48 -4.50 4.26 -20.41
CA MET A 48 -3.26 3.51 -20.59
C MET A 48 -3.52 2.05 -21.03
N PRO A 49 -2.57 1.38 -21.69
CA PRO A 49 -2.68 -0.03 -22.01
C PRO A 49 -3.02 -0.87 -20.78
N TYR A 50 -3.96 -1.81 -20.93
CA TYR A 50 -4.47 -2.64 -19.85
C TYR A 50 -4.61 -4.10 -20.30
N LEU A 51 -4.18 -5.03 -19.45
CA LEU A 51 -4.33 -6.48 -19.66
C LEU A 51 -4.96 -7.09 -18.41
N PRO A 52 -6.15 -7.73 -18.51
CA PRO A 52 -6.76 -8.40 -17.36
C PRO A 52 -5.93 -9.62 -16.93
N MET A 53 -5.77 -9.81 -15.62
CA MET A 53 -4.98 -10.91 -15.08
C MET A 53 -5.49 -11.35 -13.70
N ASP A 54 -5.73 -12.64 -13.56
CA ASP A 54 -5.90 -13.27 -12.26
C ASP A 54 -4.54 -13.76 -11.75
N ILE A 55 -4.00 -13.07 -10.75
CA ILE A 55 -2.69 -13.40 -10.17
C ILE A 55 -2.67 -14.80 -9.51
N THR A 56 -3.82 -15.36 -9.17
CA THR A 56 -3.93 -16.70 -8.57
C THR A 56 -3.82 -17.84 -9.59
N ASN A 57 -3.85 -17.52 -10.89
CA ASN A 57 -3.70 -18.48 -11.98
C ASN A 57 -2.29 -18.33 -12.60
N PRO A 58 -1.37 -19.30 -12.39
CA PRO A 58 0.01 -19.19 -12.85
C PRO A 58 0.16 -19.11 -14.37
N GLU A 59 -0.69 -19.79 -15.14
CA GLU A 59 -0.64 -19.75 -16.61
C GLU A 59 -1.11 -18.39 -17.14
N ASN A 60 -2.16 -17.82 -16.53
CA ASN A 60 -2.64 -16.48 -16.86
C ASN A 60 -1.58 -15.42 -16.52
N VAL A 61 -0.93 -15.52 -15.33
CA VAL A 61 0.16 -14.62 -14.94
C VAL A 61 1.29 -14.67 -15.97
N ARG A 62 1.77 -15.86 -16.29
CA ARG A 62 2.88 -16.03 -17.23
C ARG A 62 2.54 -15.48 -18.62
N SER A 63 1.40 -15.87 -19.17
CA SER A 63 1.00 -15.42 -20.53
C SER A 63 0.81 -13.90 -20.60
N THR A 64 0.21 -13.29 -19.57
CA THR A 64 -0.08 -11.86 -19.54
C THR A 64 1.19 -11.02 -19.38
N ILE A 65 2.10 -11.40 -18.46
CA ILE A 65 3.36 -10.66 -18.28
C ILE A 65 4.23 -10.77 -19.56
N LEU A 66 4.33 -11.95 -20.16
CA LEU A 66 5.03 -12.11 -21.44
C LEU A 66 4.41 -11.26 -22.56
N ALA A 67 3.09 -11.25 -22.68
CA ALA A 67 2.39 -10.44 -23.69
C ALA A 67 2.58 -8.92 -23.49
N SER A 68 2.79 -8.48 -22.23
CA SER A 68 3.06 -7.07 -21.94
C SER A 68 4.39 -6.58 -22.50
N GLY A 69 5.39 -7.46 -22.62
CA GLY A 69 6.74 -7.13 -23.02
C GLY A 69 7.42 -6.14 -22.08
N CYS A 70 7.15 -6.25 -20.77
CA CYS A 70 7.68 -5.35 -19.76
C CYS A 70 9.14 -5.65 -19.39
N ASP A 71 9.84 -4.62 -18.96
CA ASP A 71 11.22 -4.69 -18.43
C ASP A 71 11.26 -4.78 -16.90
N ALA A 72 10.14 -4.52 -16.21
CA ALA A 72 10.01 -4.61 -14.75
C ALA A 72 8.55 -4.75 -14.33
N VAL A 73 8.31 -5.37 -13.18
CA VAL A 73 6.97 -5.54 -12.58
C VAL A 73 6.85 -4.73 -11.29
N ILE A 74 5.78 -3.93 -11.17
CA ILE A 74 5.37 -3.23 -9.95
C ILE A 74 4.08 -3.90 -9.44
N HIS A 75 4.20 -4.73 -8.41
CA HIS A 75 3.13 -5.59 -7.92
C HIS A 75 2.35 -4.95 -6.78
N CYS A 76 1.25 -4.22 -7.11
CA CYS A 76 0.37 -3.56 -6.14
C CYS A 76 -0.88 -4.39 -5.78
N ALA A 77 -1.21 -5.44 -6.53
CA ALA A 77 -2.37 -6.27 -6.23
C ALA A 77 -2.20 -7.03 -4.91
N ALA A 78 -3.19 -6.96 -4.02
CA ALA A 78 -3.19 -7.66 -2.75
C ALA A 78 -4.60 -7.79 -2.16
N TRP A 79 -4.81 -8.79 -1.33
CA TRP A 79 -5.93 -8.84 -0.40
C TRP A 79 -5.60 -7.96 0.81
N THR A 80 -6.34 -6.88 1.02
CA THR A 80 -6.08 -5.89 2.09
C THR A 80 -7.20 -5.80 3.13
N ALA A 81 -8.25 -6.61 3.00
CA ALA A 81 -9.35 -6.66 3.95
C ALA A 81 -8.96 -7.52 5.16
N VAL A 82 -8.27 -6.92 6.15
CA VAL A 82 -7.63 -7.57 7.30
C VAL A 82 -8.61 -8.45 8.09
N ASP A 83 -9.76 -7.90 8.52
CA ASP A 83 -10.74 -8.67 9.28
C ASP A 83 -11.33 -9.83 8.46
N LYS A 84 -11.53 -9.63 7.17
CA LYS A 84 -12.03 -10.65 6.25
C LYS A 84 -11.01 -11.74 5.95
N ALA A 85 -9.72 -11.47 6.14
CA ALA A 85 -8.66 -12.46 6.02
C ALA A 85 -8.77 -13.54 7.11
N GLU A 86 -9.19 -13.16 8.33
CA GLU A 86 -9.44 -14.11 9.42
C GLU A 86 -10.59 -15.09 9.09
N GLU A 87 -11.61 -14.60 8.39
CA GLU A 87 -12.75 -15.42 7.95
C GLU A 87 -12.41 -16.31 6.73
N MET A 88 -11.46 -15.87 5.88
CA MET A 88 -11.14 -16.49 4.60
C MET A 88 -9.62 -16.68 4.41
N PRO A 89 -8.92 -17.38 5.33
CA PRO A 89 -7.45 -17.44 5.35
C PRO A 89 -6.84 -18.00 4.06
N GLU A 90 -7.43 -19.07 3.50
CA GLU A 90 -6.93 -19.68 2.28
C GLU A 90 -7.14 -18.77 1.03
N ALA A 91 -8.22 -18.02 0.97
CA ALA A 91 -8.43 -17.06 -0.11
C ALA A 91 -7.43 -15.90 -0.02
N CYS A 92 -7.17 -15.40 1.20
CA CYS A 92 -6.16 -14.37 1.44
C CYS A 92 -4.76 -14.89 1.04
N ARG A 93 -4.37 -16.10 1.47
CA ARG A 93 -3.07 -16.72 1.13
C ARG A 93 -2.93 -16.92 -0.37
N ARG A 94 -3.99 -17.37 -1.04
CA ARG A 94 -3.98 -17.56 -2.49
C ARG A 94 -3.62 -16.27 -3.24
N VAL A 95 -4.14 -15.13 -2.78
CA VAL A 95 -3.84 -13.83 -3.39
C VAL A 95 -2.47 -13.32 -2.96
N ASN A 96 -2.21 -13.22 -1.65
CA ASN A 96 -1.03 -12.52 -1.13
C ASN A 96 0.27 -13.32 -1.21
N ALA A 97 0.22 -14.64 -1.01
CA ALA A 97 1.38 -15.51 -1.07
C ALA A 97 1.53 -16.14 -2.46
N TYR A 98 0.59 -17.00 -2.87
CA TYR A 98 0.72 -17.74 -4.13
C TYR A 98 0.62 -16.84 -5.36
N GLY A 99 -0.26 -15.83 -5.34
CA GLY A 99 -0.34 -14.84 -6.42
C GLY A 99 0.95 -14.06 -6.59
N THR A 100 1.58 -13.67 -5.48
CA THR A 100 2.90 -13.02 -5.48
C THR A 100 3.99 -13.96 -5.98
N GLU A 101 3.99 -15.24 -5.54
CA GLU A 101 4.93 -16.26 -6.00
C GLU A 101 4.83 -16.50 -7.51
N ASN A 102 3.61 -16.58 -8.06
CA ASN A 102 3.40 -16.72 -9.50
C ASN A 102 4.06 -15.60 -10.30
N ILE A 103 3.93 -14.35 -9.85
CA ILE A 103 4.56 -13.20 -10.48
C ILE A 103 6.09 -13.26 -10.33
N ALA A 104 6.58 -13.60 -9.12
CA ALA A 104 8.00 -13.69 -8.83
C ALA A 104 8.71 -14.72 -9.72
N LYS A 105 8.09 -15.89 -9.95
CA LYS A 105 8.60 -16.92 -10.87
C LYS A 105 8.73 -16.43 -12.30
N VAL A 106 7.79 -15.63 -12.78
CA VAL A 106 7.88 -15.05 -14.13
C VAL A 106 8.97 -13.98 -14.19
N CYS A 107 9.13 -13.17 -13.14
CA CYS A 107 10.23 -12.20 -13.06
C CYS A 107 11.60 -12.91 -13.02
N GLU A 108 11.71 -14.07 -12.35
CA GLU A 108 12.90 -14.92 -12.36
C GLU A 108 13.18 -15.46 -13.78
N GLU A 109 12.16 -16.02 -14.45
CA GLU A 109 12.28 -16.54 -15.83
C GLU A 109 12.79 -15.47 -16.80
N LEU A 110 12.34 -14.23 -16.65
CA LEU A 110 12.69 -13.10 -17.52
C LEU A 110 13.93 -12.33 -17.06
N ASP A 111 14.47 -12.64 -15.89
CA ASP A 111 15.56 -11.89 -15.20
C ASP A 111 15.27 -10.38 -15.07
N ILE A 112 14.00 -9.99 -14.81
CA ILE A 112 13.56 -8.61 -14.68
C ILE A 112 13.33 -8.21 -13.22
N PRO A 113 13.47 -6.91 -12.86
CA PRO A 113 13.19 -6.42 -11.54
C PRO A 113 11.71 -6.57 -11.14
N MET A 114 11.48 -6.85 -9.86
CA MET A 114 10.16 -6.85 -9.24
C MET A 114 10.13 -5.93 -8.02
N MET A 115 9.10 -5.07 -7.95
CA MET A 115 8.78 -4.32 -6.74
C MET A 115 7.51 -4.89 -6.11
N TYR A 116 7.57 -5.18 -4.82
CA TYR A 116 6.49 -5.75 -4.02
C TYR A 116 6.16 -4.86 -2.83
N PHE A 117 4.86 -4.64 -2.59
CA PHE A 117 4.40 -3.86 -1.44
C PHE A 117 3.96 -4.78 -0.32
N SER A 118 4.66 -4.69 0.79
CA SER A 118 4.39 -5.39 2.04
C SER A 118 3.84 -4.43 3.09
N THR A 119 3.86 -4.81 4.36
CA THR A 119 3.15 -4.15 5.44
C THR A 119 3.94 -4.21 6.75
N ASP A 120 3.64 -3.30 7.67
CA ASP A 120 4.03 -3.35 9.08
C ASP A 120 3.46 -4.56 9.84
N TYR A 121 2.38 -5.18 9.34
CA TYR A 121 1.76 -6.38 9.93
C TYR A 121 2.62 -7.65 9.85
N VAL A 122 3.75 -7.60 9.16
CA VAL A 122 4.73 -8.71 9.19
C VAL A 122 5.44 -8.83 10.55
N PHE A 123 5.30 -7.83 11.42
CA PHE A 123 5.88 -7.78 12.75
C PHE A 123 4.86 -8.04 13.86
N ASN A 124 5.34 -8.39 15.08
CA ASN A 124 4.48 -8.69 16.23
C ASN A 124 3.82 -7.47 16.90
N GLY A 125 4.15 -6.27 16.46
CA GLY A 125 3.55 -5.03 16.96
C GLY A 125 3.88 -4.68 18.40
N ASN A 126 4.84 -5.33 19.05
CA ASN A 126 5.23 -5.06 20.44
C ASN A 126 6.26 -3.94 20.54
N GLY A 127 6.39 -3.37 21.76
CA GLY A 127 7.38 -2.35 22.06
C GLY A 127 7.04 -0.97 21.48
N THR A 128 8.06 -0.09 21.47
CA THR A 128 7.91 1.31 21.00
C THR A 128 9.02 1.74 20.04
N ARG A 129 10.03 0.91 19.84
CA ARG A 129 11.10 1.14 18.88
C ARG A 129 10.53 1.02 17.47
N PRO A 130 10.91 1.91 16.52
CA PRO A 130 10.59 1.70 15.10
C PRO A 130 11.24 0.40 14.60
N TRP A 131 10.46 -0.38 13.85
CA TRP A 131 10.90 -1.60 13.20
C TRP A 131 11.99 -1.30 12.17
N GLN A 132 13.00 -2.17 12.11
CA GLN A 132 14.07 -2.13 11.11
C GLN A 132 13.77 -3.09 9.95
N PRO A 133 14.29 -2.84 8.73
CA PRO A 133 14.08 -3.73 7.59
C PRO A 133 14.54 -5.17 7.77
N ASP A 134 15.50 -5.40 8.68
CA ASP A 134 16.10 -6.70 9.01
C ASP A 134 15.52 -7.35 10.28
N ASP A 135 14.54 -6.73 10.94
CA ASP A 135 13.82 -7.34 12.05
C ASP A 135 13.06 -8.60 11.58
N GLU A 136 12.96 -9.59 12.47
CA GLU A 136 12.32 -10.88 12.18
C GLU A 136 10.81 -10.76 11.95
N TYR A 137 10.29 -11.65 11.09
CA TYR A 137 8.85 -11.79 10.89
C TYR A 137 8.19 -12.45 12.10
N GLU A 138 7.13 -11.85 12.59
CA GLU A 138 6.33 -12.40 13.69
C GLU A 138 4.87 -11.89 13.60
N PRO A 139 4.17 -12.17 12.46
CA PRO A 139 2.85 -11.64 12.19
C PRO A 139 1.80 -12.14 13.19
N LEU A 140 0.84 -11.28 13.55
CA LEU A 140 -0.20 -11.56 14.52
C LEU A 140 -1.50 -12.07 13.91
N ASP A 141 -1.69 -11.85 12.61
CA ASP A 141 -2.94 -12.14 11.88
C ASP A 141 -2.66 -12.78 10.52
N VAL A 142 -3.71 -13.30 9.89
CA VAL A 142 -3.64 -13.98 8.58
C VAL A 142 -3.13 -13.04 7.48
N TYR A 143 -3.54 -11.76 7.51
CA TYR A 143 -3.08 -10.79 6.53
C TYR A 143 -1.56 -10.61 6.60
N GLY A 144 -1.03 -10.31 7.78
CA GLY A 144 0.42 -10.16 8.01
C GLY A 144 1.20 -11.41 7.65
N GLN A 145 0.70 -12.60 8.04
CA GLN A 145 1.32 -13.87 7.70
C GLN A 145 1.41 -14.08 6.19
N THR A 146 0.31 -13.88 5.47
CA THR A 146 0.30 -14.08 4.02
C THR A 146 1.12 -13.04 3.26
N LYS A 147 1.26 -11.82 3.79
CA LYS A 147 2.15 -10.80 3.25
C LYS A 147 3.62 -11.16 3.48
N ALA A 148 3.97 -11.69 4.66
CA ALA A 148 5.31 -12.20 4.95
C ALA A 148 5.68 -13.40 4.05
N GLU A 149 4.76 -14.34 3.84
CA GLU A 149 4.93 -15.44 2.89
C GLU A 149 5.22 -14.92 1.46
N GLY A 150 4.54 -13.84 1.04
CA GLY A 150 4.83 -13.16 -0.23
C GLY A 150 6.23 -12.53 -0.28
N GLU A 151 6.72 -11.92 0.81
CA GLU A 151 8.10 -11.41 0.87
C GLU A 151 9.13 -12.54 0.72
N VAL A 152 8.87 -13.70 1.34
CA VAL A 152 9.73 -14.89 1.22
C VAL A 152 9.77 -15.35 -0.24
N ALA A 153 8.62 -15.49 -0.90
CA ALA A 153 8.54 -15.89 -2.31
C ALA A 153 9.31 -14.92 -3.24
N VAL A 154 9.17 -13.61 -3.03
CA VAL A 154 9.94 -12.63 -3.81
C VAL A 154 11.44 -12.80 -3.62
N ARG A 155 11.91 -12.99 -2.38
CA ARG A 155 13.34 -13.16 -2.06
C ARG A 155 13.93 -14.48 -2.59
N GLU A 156 13.12 -15.53 -2.67
CA GLU A 156 13.54 -16.84 -3.19
C GLU A 156 13.71 -16.83 -4.71
N HIS A 157 12.83 -16.14 -5.43
CA HIS A 157 12.78 -16.18 -6.89
C HIS A 157 13.47 -14.98 -7.55
N VAL A 158 13.40 -13.79 -6.97
CA VAL A 158 13.84 -12.56 -7.65
C VAL A 158 15.13 -12.01 -7.06
N LYS A 159 16.20 -11.94 -7.83
CA LYS A 159 17.46 -11.32 -7.39
C LYS A 159 17.40 -9.79 -7.39
N LYS A 160 16.65 -9.21 -8.33
CA LYS A 160 16.48 -7.77 -8.56
C LYS A 160 15.18 -7.28 -7.92
N PHE A 161 15.06 -7.35 -6.59
CA PHE A 161 13.81 -7.03 -5.91
C PHE A 161 13.86 -5.76 -5.08
N PHE A 162 12.72 -5.08 -5.04
CA PHE A 162 12.38 -4.09 -4.02
C PHE A 162 11.19 -4.61 -3.22
N ILE A 163 11.33 -4.71 -1.90
CA ILE A 163 10.22 -4.97 -0.97
C ILE A 163 10.01 -3.69 -0.16
N LEU A 164 8.86 -3.05 -0.34
CA LEU A 164 8.50 -1.84 0.39
C LEU A 164 7.43 -2.17 1.42
N ARG A 165 7.79 -2.11 2.72
CA ARG A 165 6.82 -2.22 3.81
C ARG A 165 6.23 -0.85 4.07
N ILE A 166 4.93 -0.76 3.95
CA ILE A 166 4.14 0.47 4.07
C ILE A 166 3.06 0.29 5.14
N ALA A 167 2.54 1.39 5.68
CA ALA A 167 1.51 1.38 6.70
C ALA A 167 0.47 2.47 6.42
N TRP A 168 -0.78 2.26 6.86
CA TRP A 168 -1.84 3.27 6.91
C TRP A 168 -2.07 4.02 5.58
N VAL A 169 -2.22 3.25 4.51
CA VAL A 169 -2.26 3.74 3.14
C VAL A 169 -3.55 4.51 2.84
N PHE A 170 -3.42 5.68 2.23
CA PHE A 170 -4.53 6.44 1.70
C PHE A 170 -4.22 7.03 0.32
N GLY A 171 -5.25 7.16 -0.52
CA GLY A 171 -5.16 7.68 -1.88
C GLY A 171 -6.54 8.04 -2.44
N THR A 172 -6.55 8.65 -3.62
CA THR A 172 -7.79 9.14 -4.23
C THR A 172 -8.70 8.02 -4.71
N ASN A 173 -8.13 6.95 -5.27
CA ASN A 173 -8.88 5.80 -5.72
C ASN A 173 -9.20 4.84 -4.56
N GLY A 174 -10.40 4.25 -4.55
CA GLY A 174 -10.82 3.27 -3.55
C GLY A 174 -11.21 3.85 -2.18
N LYS A 175 -11.26 2.97 -1.18
CA LYS A 175 -11.65 3.27 0.22
C LYS A 175 -10.43 3.41 1.11
N ASN A 176 -10.49 4.31 2.10
CA ASN A 176 -9.45 4.46 3.12
C ASN A 176 -10.01 5.08 4.40
N PHE A 177 -9.17 5.14 5.43
CA PHE A 177 -9.55 5.63 6.76
C PHE A 177 -10.05 7.09 6.72
N ILE A 178 -9.38 7.98 5.97
CA ILE A 178 -9.74 9.40 5.88
C ILE A 178 -11.15 9.55 5.32
N LYS A 179 -11.45 8.89 4.18
CA LYS A 179 -12.80 8.89 3.59
C LYS A 179 -13.84 8.34 4.54
N THR A 180 -13.49 7.31 5.30
CA THR A 180 -14.37 6.71 6.32
C THR A 180 -14.69 7.73 7.41
N MET A 181 -13.69 8.38 7.99
CA MET A 181 -13.90 9.40 9.05
C MET A 181 -14.72 10.58 8.54
N LEU A 182 -14.43 11.10 7.35
CA LEU A 182 -15.20 12.19 6.75
C LEU A 182 -16.67 11.80 6.47
N ASN A 183 -16.93 10.55 6.10
CA ASN A 183 -18.30 10.08 5.89
C ASN A 183 -19.05 9.85 7.21
N LEU A 184 -18.40 9.30 8.23
CA LEU A 184 -18.99 9.14 9.57
C LEU A 184 -19.34 10.50 10.20
N ALA A 185 -18.53 11.50 10.00
CA ALA A 185 -18.78 12.86 10.49
C ALA A 185 -20.07 13.50 9.92
N LYS A 186 -20.60 13.01 8.80
CA LYS A 186 -21.87 13.50 8.24
C LYS A 186 -23.09 13.03 9.00
N THR A 187 -22.97 11.97 9.79
CA THR A 187 -24.12 11.28 10.41
C THR A 187 -23.95 10.99 11.90
N HIS A 188 -22.78 11.28 12.48
CA HIS A 188 -22.45 11.00 13.86
C HIS A 188 -21.87 12.23 14.53
N ASP A 189 -22.35 12.57 15.71
CA ASP A 189 -21.82 13.64 16.55
C ASP A 189 -20.73 13.14 17.52
N THR A 190 -20.56 11.81 17.62
CA THR A 190 -19.56 11.18 18.49
C THR A 190 -18.98 9.94 17.81
N LEU A 191 -17.64 9.82 17.83
CA LEU A 191 -16.90 8.66 17.33
C LEU A 191 -15.99 8.09 18.42
N ARG A 192 -15.78 6.77 18.41
CA ARG A 192 -14.80 6.06 19.23
C ARG A 192 -13.65 5.63 18.34
N VAL A 193 -12.43 6.08 18.64
CA VAL A 193 -11.25 5.80 17.78
C VAL A 193 -10.08 5.30 18.63
N ILE A 194 -9.40 4.28 18.12
CA ILE A 194 -8.28 3.60 18.77
C ILE A 194 -7.10 4.58 18.98
N ASN A 195 -6.54 4.61 20.18
CA ASN A 195 -5.43 5.48 20.56
C ASN A 195 -4.14 4.75 20.96
N ASP A 196 -4.15 3.42 20.99
CA ASP A 196 -3.03 2.57 21.39
C ASP A 196 -2.34 1.84 20.25
N GLN A 197 -2.74 2.07 18.99
CA GLN A 197 -2.04 1.65 17.78
C GLN A 197 -1.31 2.86 17.20
N ILE A 198 0.03 2.77 17.09
CA ILE A 198 0.88 3.90 16.73
C ILE A 198 1.67 3.61 15.46
N GLY A 199 1.52 4.48 14.46
CA GLY A 199 2.16 4.36 13.16
C GLY A 199 2.29 5.70 12.44
N THR A 200 2.47 5.66 11.12
CA THR A 200 2.51 6.86 10.26
C THR A 200 1.71 6.61 8.99
N PRO A 201 0.86 7.55 8.55
CA PRO A 201 0.13 7.43 7.30
C PRO A 201 1.03 7.44 6.06
N THR A 202 0.57 6.83 4.98
CA THR A 202 1.27 6.78 3.68
C THR A 202 0.33 7.21 2.57
N TYR A 203 0.62 8.35 1.93
CA TYR A 203 -0.11 8.86 0.78
C TYR A 203 0.40 8.21 -0.51
N THR A 204 -0.47 7.53 -1.24
CA THR A 204 -0.10 6.79 -2.45
C THR A 204 0.44 7.67 -3.57
N TYR A 205 -0.02 8.91 -3.68
CA TYR A 205 0.52 9.89 -4.63
C TYR A 205 2.00 10.19 -4.38
N ASP A 206 2.39 10.39 -3.11
CA ASP A 206 3.79 10.62 -2.73
C ASP A 206 4.62 9.34 -2.91
N LEU A 207 4.04 8.20 -2.51
CA LEU A 207 4.69 6.89 -2.65
C LEU A 207 4.94 6.54 -4.12
N ALA A 208 4.00 6.82 -5.03
CA ALA A 208 4.14 6.55 -6.45
C ALA A 208 5.37 7.24 -7.07
N ARG A 209 5.68 8.48 -6.65
CA ARG A 209 6.91 9.18 -7.04
C ARG A 209 8.16 8.36 -6.67
N LEU A 210 8.26 7.95 -5.41
CA LEU A 210 9.40 7.18 -4.92
C LEU A 210 9.49 5.81 -5.59
N VAL A 211 8.37 5.13 -5.80
CA VAL A 211 8.28 3.85 -6.52
C VAL A 211 8.91 3.96 -7.90
N VAL A 212 8.55 5.00 -8.65
CA VAL A 212 9.09 5.22 -10.00
C VAL A 212 10.56 5.65 -9.95
N ASP A 213 11.01 6.38 -8.92
CA ASP A 213 12.42 6.68 -8.71
C ASP A 213 13.23 5.41 -8.42
N MET A 214 12.74 4.55 -7.53
CA MET A 214 13.44 3.34 -7.10
C MET A 214 13.57 2.29 -8.20
N ILE A 215 12.48 1.99 -8.92
CA ILE A 215 12.44 0.90 -9.91
C ILE A 215 13.41 1.12 -11.09
N GLN A 216 13.89 2.34 -11.28
CA GLN A 216 14.88 2.69 -12.31
C GLN A 216 16.34 2.48 -11.85
N THR A 217 16.56 2.00 -10.63
CA THR A 217 17.88 1.82 -10.03
C THR A 217 18.17 0.34 -9.76
N ASP A 218 19.41 0.05 -9.39
CA ASP A 218 19.88 -1.26 -8.91
C ASP A 218 20.00 -1.34 -7.37
N LYS A 219 19.42 -0.38 -6.66
CA LYS A 219 19.45 -0.29 -5.18
C LYS A 219 18.43 -1.25 -4.55
N TYR A 220 18.52 -2.52 -4.93
CA TYR A 220 17.60 -3.59 -4.49
C TYR A 220 17.60 -3.81 -2.98
N GLY A 221 16.53 -4.40 -2.46
CA GLY A 221 16.41 -4.80 -1.05
C GLY A 221 15.09 -4.45 -0.40
N ILE A 222 15.05 -4.56 0.93
CA ILE A 222 13.86 -4.28 1.75
C ILE A 222 13.95 -2.85 2.27
N TYR A 223 12.86 -2.12 2.19
CA TYR A 223 12.71 -0.74 2.63
C TYR A 223 11.44 -0.55 3.44
N HIS A 224 11.48 0.34 4.42
CA HIS A 224 10.31 0.86 5.10
C HIS A 224 9.96 2.23 4.53
N VAL A 225 8.70 2.42 4.13
CA VAL A 225 8.26 3.64 3.45
C VAL A 225 6.92 4.10 4.01
N THR A 226 6.92 5.26 4.66
CA THR A 226 5.71 6.04 5.00
C THR A 226 6.00 7.51 4.74
N ASN A 227 5.00 8.37 4.80
CA ASN A 227 5.27 9.81 4.87
C ASN A 227 6.13 10.13 6.10
N GLU A 228 6.89 11.22 6.03
CA GLU A 228 7.67 11.72 7.16
C GLU A 228 6.77 12.32 8.25
N GLY A 229 7.36 12.77 9.35
CA GLY A 229 6.69 13.34 10.50
C GLY A 229 6.63 12.37 11.68
N ASP A 230 5.85 12.74 12.69
CA ASP A 230 5.72 12.01 13.93
C ASP A 230 4.97 10.68 13.75
N TYR A 231 5.22 9.75 14.69
CA TYR A 231 4.37 8.59 14.88
C TYR A 231 3.13 8.98 15.71
N ILE A 232 1.95 8.65 15.21
CA ILE A 232 0.66 9.06 15.78
C ILE A 232 -0.28 7.87 15.96
N SER A 233 -1.32 8.03 16.77
CA SER A 233 -2.42 7.07 16.88
C SER A 233 -3.49 7.31 15.80
N TRP A 234 -4.39 6.34 15.60
CA TRP A 234 -5.57 6.54 14.78
C TRP A 234 -6.47 7.66 15.33
N TYR A 235 -6.50 7.82 16.66
CA TYR A 235 -7.19 8.91 17.33
C TYR A 235 -6.59 10.27 16.93
N ASP A 236 -5.27 10.44 17.05
CA ASP A 236 -4.59 11.67 16.65
C ASP A 236 -4.79 11.97 15.16
N PHE A 237 -4.72 10.92 14.32
CA PHE A 237 -4.97 11.07 12.89
C PHE A 237 -6.40 11.53 12.59
N THR A 238 -7.40 11.02 13.34
CA THR A 238 -8.81 11.47 13.20
C THR A 238 -8.97 12.94 13.58
N LEU A 239 -8.33 13.38 14.67
CA LEU A 239 -8.35 14.79 15.05
C LEU A 239 -7.74 15.69 13.95
N ALA A 240 -6.59 15.29 13.41
CA ALA A 240 -5.95 16.02 12.31
C ALA A 240 -6.80 16.05 11.02
N ILE A 241 -7.50 14.95 10.70
CA ILE A 241 -8.43 14.89 9.57
C ILE A 241 -9.56 15.91 9.76
N PHE A 242 -10.17 15.93 10.94
CA PHE A 242 -11.30 16.85 11.21
C PHE A 242 -10.85 18.30 11.26
N GLU A 243 -9.73 18.61 11.88
CA GLU A 243 -9.13 19.94 11.85
C GLU A 243 -8.89 20.42 10.42
N THR A 244 -8.19 19.60 9.60
CA THR A 244 -7.89 19.93 8.19
C THR A 244 -9.16 20.08 7.35
N ALA A 245 -10.19 19.30 7.65
CA ALA A 245 -11.48 19.38 6.97
C ALA A 245 -12.39 20.50 7.48
N GLY A 246 -12.06 21.18 8.60
CA GLY A 246 -12.91 22.18 9.24
C GLY A 246 -14.15 21.60 9.91
N ILE A 247 -14.08 20.33 10.38
CA ILE A 247 -15.17 19.64 11.08
C ILE A 247 -15.01 19.86 12.59
N THR A 248 -15.97 20.57 13.21
CA THR A 248 -15.90 20.96 14.62
C THR A 248 -17.03 20.40 15.49
N HIS A 249 -18.03 19.77 14.89
CA HIS A 249 -19.23 19.29 15.58
C HIS A 249 -19.12 17.84 16.09
N VAL A 250 -18.07 17.10 15.70
CA VAL A 250 -17.90 15.69 16.08
C VAL A 250 -16.96 15.56 17.28
N THR A 251 -17.44 14.94 18.35
CA THR A 251 -16.61 14.57 19.50
C THR A 251 -15.91 13.23 19.20
N VAL A 252 -14.58 13.20 19.31
CA VAL A 252 -13.80 11.97 19.15
C VAL A 252 -13.35 11.47 20.52
N ASN A 253 -13.79 10.28 20.91
CA ASN A 253 -13.41 9.64 22.17
C ASN A 253 -12.30 8.60 21.93
N PRO A 254 -11.15 8.71 22.59
CA PRO A 254 -10.10 7.70 22.50
C PRO A 254 -10.56 6.40 23.19
N VAL A 255 -10.25 5.28 22.56
CA VAL A 255 -10.49 3.93 23.12
C VAL A 255 -9.25 3.06 22.87
N THR A 256 -9.07 2.03 23.69
CA THR A 256 -8.04 1.02 23.47
C THR A 256 -8.50 0.02 22.41
N SER A 257 -7.53 -0.70 21.81
CA SER A 257 -7.82 -1.80 20.88
C SER A 257 -8.69 -2.88 21.51
N VAL A 258 -8.51 -3.14 22.82
CA VAL A 258 -9.31 -4.10 23.60
C VAL A 258 -10.76 -3.63 23.71
N GLU A 259 -10.99 -2.36 24.05
CA GLU A 259 -12.34 -1.78 24.15
C GLU A 259 -13.04 -1.66 22.79
N TYR A 260 -12.27 -1.54 21.71
CA TYR A 260 -12.82 -1.49 20.35
C TYR A 260 -13.31 -2.86 19.88
N GLY A 261 -12.58 -3.95 20.21
CA GLY A 261 -12.99 -5.33 19.96
C GLY A 261 -12.97 -5.73 18.49
N ALA A 262 -11.96 -5.35 17.71
CA ALA A 262 -11.81 -5.77 16.31
C ALA A 262 -11.59 -7.29 16.20
N ALA A 263 -11.99 -7.90 15.08
CA ALA A 263 -11.85 -9.32 14.82
C ALA A 263 -10.38 -9.75 14.66
N ALA A 264 -9.63 -9.03 13.84
CA ALA A 264 -8.20 -9.27 13.66
C ALA A 264 -7.35 -8.57 14.74
N LYS A 265 -6.29 -9.24 15.19
CA LYS A 265 -5.29 -8.64 16.07
C LYS A 265 -4.39 -7.70 15.26
N ARG A 266 -4.47 -6.42 15.55
CA ARG A 266 -3.64 -5.40 14.90
C ARG A 266 -2.42 -5.05 15.74
N PRO A 267 -1.27 -4.73 15.12
CA PRO A 267 -0.08 -4.33 15.86
C PRO A 267 -0.31 -3.01 16.63
N TYR A 268 0.11 -2.97 17.90
CA TYR A 268 0.15 -1.71 18.68
C TYR A 268 1.27 -0.81 18.18
N ASN A 269 2.38 -1.39 17.72
CA ASN A 269 3.54 -0.70 17.19
C ASN A 269 3.67 -0.94 15.68
N SER A 270 3.19 0.01 14.90
CA SER A 270 3.31 0.10 13.43
C SER A 270 4.36 1.12 13.00
N ARG A 271 5.29 1.49 13.91
CA ARG A 271 6.35 2.44 13.59
C ARG A 271 7.39 1.75 12.70
N LEU A 272 7.62 2.31 11.54
CA LEU A 272 8.62 1.84 10.58
C LEU A 272 9.80 2.83 10.53
N ASP A 273 11.03 2.36 10.69
CA ASP A 273 12.22 3.17 10.48
C ASP A 273 12.42 3.44 8.99
N ARG A 274 12.58 4.70 8.62
CA ARG A 274 12.65 5.18 7.23
C ARG A 274 14.07 5.61 6.81
N SER A 275 15.05 5.47 7.69
CA SER A 275 16.41 5.98 7.50
C SER A 275 17.05 5.47 6.20
N LYS A 276 16.82 4.19 5.88
CA LYS A 276 17.37 3.53 4.69
C LYS A 276 17.04 4.23 3.36
N ILE A 277 15.89 4.90 3.26
CA ILE A 277 15.53 5.69 2.07
C ILE A 277 16.59 6.77 1.81
N ARG A 278 16.95 7.54 2.84
CA ARG A 278 17.98 8.59 2.75
C ARG A 278 19.39 8.02 2.59
N GLU A 279 19.73 6.97 3.32
CA GLU A 279 21.02 6.30 3.24
C GLU A 279 21.32 5.80 1.82
N MET A 280 20.29 5.34 1.14
CA MET A 280 20.37 4.90 -0.26
C MET A 280 20.24 6.06 -1.26
N GLY A 281 20.16 7.31 -0.79
CA GLY A 281 20.13 8.51 -1.63
C GLY A 281 18.80 8.75 -2.35
N PHE A 282 17.70 8.21 -1.83
CA PHE A 282 16.36 8.54 -2.31
C PHE A 282 15.78 9.72 -1.53
N GLU A 283 14.96 10.53 -2.20
CA GLU A 283 14.21 11.60 -1.56
C GLU A 283 13.04 11.00 -0.76
N PRO A 284 12.97 11.23 0.56
CA PRO A 284 11.87 10.72 1.38
C PRO A 284 10.52 11.32 0.95
N LEU A 285 9.43 10.71 1.44
CA LEU A 285 8.11 11.26 1.24
C LEU A 285 7.94 12.54 2.10
N PRO A 286 7.10 13.50 1.69
CA PRO A 286 6.77 14.68 2.50
C PRO A 286 6.18 14.30 3.88
N ASP A 287 6.08 15.31 4.78
CA ASP A 287 5.38 15.14 6.07
C ASP A 287 3.93 14.71 5.86
N TRP A 288 3.42 13.81 6.70
CA TRP A 288 2.07 13.28 6.57
C TRP A 288 0.97 14.36 6.75
N ARG A 289 1.25 15.45 7.47
CA ARG A 289 0.30 16.56 7.62
C ARG A 289 0.15 17.35 6.33
N ASP A 290 1.26 17.56 5.61
CA ASP A 290 1.24 18.14 4.26
C ASP A 290 0.47 17.21 3.29
N ALA A 291 0.76 15.92 3.31
CA ALA A 291 0.06 14.92 2.50
C ALA A 291 -1.46 14.91 2.78
N LEU A 292 -1.85 14.94 4.07
CA LEU A 292 -3.26 15.03 4.49
C LEU A 292 -3.91 16.32 3.98
N SER A 293 -3.23 17.46 4.10
CA SER A 293 -3.76 18.75 3.64
C SER A 293 -4.02 18.73 2.13
N ARG A 294 -3.07 18.28 1.33
CA ARG A 294 -3.24 18.12 -0.13
C ARG A 294 -4.39 17.17 -0.46
N TYR A 295 -4.45 16.01 0.21
CA TYR A 295 -5.49 15.03 -0.03
C TYR A 295 -6.90 15.53 0.30
N VAL A 296 -7.08 16.22 1.44
CA VAL A 296 -8.38 16.79 1.83
C VAL A 296 -8.84 17.88 0.84
N ARG A 297 -7.91 18.68 0.29
CA ARG A 297 -8.24 19.68 -0.76
C ARG A 297 -8.77 19.00 -2.03
N ILE A 298 -8.12 17.93 -2.49
CA ILE A 298 -8.61 17.14 -3.62
C ILE A 298 -10.02 16.61 -3.36
N LEU A 299 -10.26 16.02 -2.17
CA LEU A 299 -11.58 15.49 -1.82
C LEU A 299 -12.68 16.55 -1.77
N LYS A 300 -12.31 17.80 -1.50
CA LYS A 300 -13.24 18.96 -1.52
C LYS A 300 -13.43 19.56 -2.91
N GLY A 301 -12.75 19.07 -3.93
CA GLY A 301 -12.78 19.64 -5.28
C GLY A 301 -12.14 21.05 -5.35
N MET A 302 -11.13 21.31 -4.55
CA MET A 302 -10.45 22.62 -4.44
C MET A 302 -9.14 22.67 -5.24
N GLU A 303 -8.90 21.72 -6.13
CA GLU A 303 -7.76 21.68 -7.07
C GLU A 303 -8.21 21.86 -8.50
#